data_b7ff58642fc57bff455bcef0ba9ba55d
#
_entry.id   b7ff58642fc57bff455bcef0ba9ba55d
#
_cell.length_a   1.000
_cell.length_b   1.000
_cell.length_c   1.000
_cell.angle_alpha   90.00
_cell.angle_beta   90.00
_cell.angle_gamma   90.00
#
_symmetry.space_group_name_H-M   'P 1'
#
loop_
_entity.id
_entity.type
_entity.pdbx_description
1 polymer ?
#
loop_
_entity_poly.entity_id
_entity_poly.type
_entity_poly.pdbx_seq_one_letter_code
_entity_poly.pdbx_strand_id
1 'polypeptide(L)'
;VSFAIVTFILGGIALGGIYQMKKDSADGRLFMWKIAAQAVSEHPWTGCGWNSVPAAYGQAQENYFAAGNYTATEELVAGAPEYVFNEYLQVAIAWGIPVLCIGLLILGGSMYIGHKQGIYGLCGALLSLAVFAFSSYPLQFPAFVSALIILVLACGIRVLPLEKVWPRILFTVLLLIGSYGCFCKYQQKSKTVEACKQWTKSRMFYHSGAYRQAVES
;
A
#
# COMPACT_ATOMS: atom_id res chain seq x y z
N VAL A 1 39.31 13.95 -0.93
CA VAL A 1 38.32 15.06 -0.98
C VAL A 1 37.80 15.24 -2.40
N SER A 2 38.67 15.31 -3.43
CA SER A 2 38.27 15.53 -4.82
C SER A 2 37.33 14.43 -5.39
N PHE A 3 37.58 13.14 -5.07
CA PHE A 3 36.75 12.03 -5.51
C PHE A 3 35.30 12.11 -4.94
N ALA A 4 35.16 12.44 -3.66
CA ALA A 4 33.84 12.58 -3.02
C ALA A 4 33.05 13.74 -3.62
N ILE A 5 33.72 14.86 -3.93
CA ILE A 5 33.06 16.02 -4.56
C ILE A 5 32.57 15.66 -5.98
N VAL A 6 33.40 14.99 -6.79
CA VAL A 6 33.03 14.55 -8.13
C VAL A 6 31.87 13.57 -8.08
N THR A 7 31.90 12.61 -7.17
CA THR A 7 30.78 11.64 -7.00
C THR A 7 29.48 12.34 -6.58
N PHE A 8 29.57 13.35 -5.70
CA PHE A 8 28.41 14.13 -5.27
C PHE A 8 27.83 14.97 -6.42
N ILE A 9 28.69 15.61 -7.22
CA ILE A 9 28.26 16.40 -8.40
C ILE A 9 27.63 15.49 -9.45
N LEU A 10 28.26 14.37 -9.81
CA LEU A 10 27.72 13.41 -10.76
C LEU A 10 26.41 12.79 -10.27
N GLY A 11 26.31 12.49 -8.97
CA GLY A 11 25.07 12.06 -8.35
C GLY A 11 23.96 13.08 -8.44
N GLY A 12 24.27 14.37 -8.20
CA GLY A 12 23.31 15.47 -8.33
C GLY A 12 22.82 15.67 -9.77
N ILE A 13 23.73 15.60 -10.75
CA ILE A 13 23.39 15.69 -12.18
C ILE A 13 22.50 14.49 -12.61
N ALA A 14 22.87 13.28 -12.20
CA ALA A 14 22.09 12.07 -12.49
C ALA A 14 20.70 12.13 -11.87
N LEU A 15 20.58 12.57 -10.61
CA LEU A 15 19.29 12.75 -9.94
C LEU A 15 18.44 13.83 -10.63
N GLY A 16 19.03 14.94 -11.06
CA GLY A 16 18.35 15.98 -11.83
C GLY A 16 17.86 15.48 -13.18
N GLY A 17 18.67 14.69 -13.89
CA GLY A 17 18.30 14.05 -15.15
C GLY A 17 17.16 13.05 -14.99
N ILE A 18 17.23 12.19 -13.96
CA ILE A 18 16.16 11.21 -13.63
C ILE A 18 14.87 11.94 -13.23
N TYR A 19 14.96 13.04 -12.47
CA TYR A 19 13.80 13.86 -12.11
C TYR A 19 13.13 14.44 -13.35
N GLN A 20 13.89 15.02 -14.29
CA GLN A 20 13.36 15.57 -15.53
C GLN A 20 12.64 14.51 -16.39
N MET A 21 13.23 13.30 -16.48
CA MET A 21 12.62 12.18 -17.24
C MET A 21 11.37 11.61 -16.57
N LYS A 22 11.20 11.77 -15.26
CA LYS A 22 10.08 11.23 -14.49
C LYS A 22 9.18 12.32 -13.89
N LYS A 23 9.31 13.55 -14.33
CA LYS A 23 8.58 14.70 -13.79
C LYS A 23 7.07 14.45 -13.77
N ASP A 24 6.50 14.03 -14.89
CA ASP A 24 5.05 13.79 -15.00
C ASP A 24 4.58 12.68 -14.02
N SER A 25 5.41 11.65 -13.82
CA SER A 25 5.12 10.60 -12.85
C SER A 25 5.23 11.08 -11.39
N ALA A 26 6.13 12.02 -11.11
CA ALA A 26 6.26 12.63 -9.79
C ALA A 26 5.10 13.60 -9.51
N ASP A 27 4.77 14.44 -10.47
CA ASP A 27 3.67 15.40 -10.40
C ASP A 27 2.33 14.65 -10.24
N GLY A 28 2.14 13.55 -10.97
CA GLY A 28 0.97 12.69 -10.82
C GLY A 28 0.83 12.08 -9.43
N ARG A 29 1.94 11.66 -8.79
CA ARG A 29 1.90 11.17 -7.41
C ARG A 29 1.60 12.27 -6.40
N LEU A 30 2.20 13.45 -6.56
CA LEU A 30 1.94 14.59 -5.68
C LEU A 30 0.47 15.03 -5.77
N PHE A 31 -0.08 15.10 -6.98
CA PHE A 31 -1.50 15.36 -7.17
C PHE A 31 -2.37 14.29 -6.53
N MET A 32 -2.05 13.03 -6.75
CA MET A 32 -2.76 11.90 -6.14
C MET A 32 -2.76 11.97 -4.60
N TRP A 33 -1.63 12.31 -3.98
CA TRP A 33 -1.53 12.47 -2.53
C TRP A 33 -2.32 13.69 -2.01
N LYS A 34 -2.37 14.76 -2.79
CA LYS A 34 -3.20 15.94 -2.51
C LYS A 34 -4.69 15.56 -2.44
N ILE A 35 -5.19 14.85 -3.46
CA ILE A 35 -6.58 14.39 -3.48
C ILE A 35 -6.85 13.37 -2.38
N ALA A 36 -5.91 12.44 -2.14
CA ALA A 36 -6.01 11.47 -1.06
C ALA A 36 -6.12 12.12 0.32
N ALA A 37 -5.36 13.20 0.56
CA ALA A 37 -5.45 13.96 1.81
C ALA A 37 -6.83 14.63 1.98
N GLN A 38 -7.45 15.09 0.89
CA GLN A 38 -8.83 15.59 0.92
C GLN A 38 -9.82 14.46 1.25
N ALA A 39 -9.69 13.29 0.63
CA ALA A 39 -10.52 12.13 0.94
C ALA A 39 -10.42 11.71 2.42
N VAL A 40 -9.22 11.78 3.02
CA VAL A 40 -9.03 11.56 4.47
C VAL A 40 -9.82 12.59 5.29
N SER A 41 -9.85 13.86 4.86
CA SER A 41 -10.53 14.92 5.61
C SER A 41 -12.06 14.77 5.64
N GLU A 42 -12.64 14.04 4.70
CA GLU A 42 -14.09 13.77 4.68
C GLU A 42 -14.50 12.76 5.79
N HIS A 43 -13.66 11.76 6.06
CA HIS A 43 -13.91 10.73 7.08
C HIS A 43 -12.68 10.46 7.97
N PRO A 44 -12.17 11.45 8.73
CA PRO A 44 -10.86 11.35 9.39
C PRO A 44 -10.80 10.32 10.52
N TRP A 45 -11.93 10.02 11.15
CA TRP A 45 -11.97 9.15 12.34
C TRP A 45 -12.23 7.68 12.03
N THR A 46 -13.09 7.39 11.08
CA THR A 46 -13.57 6.03 10.78
C THR A 46 -13.08 5.50 9.44
N GLY A 47 -12.66 6.40 8.55
CA GLY A 47 -12.42 6.07 7.15
C GLY A 47 -13.69 5.71 6.39
N CYS A 48 -13.52 5.30 5.13
CA CYS A 48 -14.62 4.92 4.23
C CYS A 48 -14.75 3.40 4.03
N GLY A 49 -13.83 2.61 4.60
CA GLY A 49 -13.70 1.16 4.35
C GLY A 49 -12.73 0.83 3.21
N TRP A 50 -12.08 -0.33 3.34
CA TRP A 50 -11.00 -0.74 2.43
C TRP A 50 -11.41 -0.82 0.96
N ASN A 51 -12.59 -1.35 0.68
CA ASN A 51 -13.09 -1.52 -0.70
C ASN A 51 -13.63 -0.21 -1.30
N SER A 52 -13.83 0.81 -0.49
CA SER A 52 -14.41 2.09 -0.90
C SER A 52 -13.37 3.17 -1.18
N VAL A 53 -12.07 2.86 -1.01
CA VAL A 53 -10.97 3.83 -1.22
C VAL A 53 -10.98 4.43 -2.63
N PRO A 54 -11.14 3.67 -3.73
CA PRO A 54 -11.21 4.26 -5.07
C PRO A 54 -12.41 5.18 -5.25
N ALA A 55 -13.56 4.85 -4.63
CA ALA A 55 -14.76 5.69 -4.69
C ALA A 55 -14.61 6.99 -3.90
N ALA A 56 -14.07 6.92 -2.68
CA ALA A 56 -13.77 8.10 -1.86
C ALA A 56 -12.74 9.02 -2.52
N TYR A 57 -11.69 8.43 -3.12
CA TYR A 57 -10.73 9.19 -3.91
C TYR A 57 -11.38 9.89 -5.11
N GLY A 58 -12.21 9.17 -5.88
CA GLY A 58 -12.92 9.72 -7.03
C GLY A 58 -13.85 10.87 -6.64
N GLN A 59 -14.59 10.74 -5.53
CA GLN A 59 -15.46 11.81 -5.02
C GLN A 59 -14.66 13.05 -4.59
N ALA A 60 -13.55 12.86 -3.89
CA ALA A 60 -12.67 13.97 -3.52
C ALA A 60 -12.06 14.65 -4.75
N GLN A 61 -11.68 13.90 -5.78
CA GLN A 61 -11.18 14.43 -7.04
C GLN A 61 -12.25 15.21 -7.80
N GLU A 62 -13.48 14.71 -7.86
CA GLU A 62 -14.63 15.42 -8.45
C GLU A 62 -14.88 16.75 -7.75
N ASN A 63 -14.94 16.75 -6.40
CA ASN A 63 -15.10 17.94 -5.59
C ASN A 63 -13.98 18.95 -5.84
N TYR A 64 -12.73 18.46 -5.97
CA TYR A 64 -11.57 19.30 -6.24
C TYR A 64 -11.69 20.02 -7.59
N PHE A 65 -12.03 19.29 -8.66
CA PHE A 65 -12.20 19.89 -10.00
C PHE A 65 -13.43 20.77 -10.09
N ALA A 66 -14.53 20.43 -9.42
CA ALA A 66 -15.73 21.27 -9.36
C ALA A 66 -15.48 22.63 -8.70
N ALA A 67 -14.52 22.72 -7.78
CA ALA A 67 -14.10 23.99 -7.17
C ALA A 67 -13.36 24.94 -8.12
N GLY A 68 -12.89 24.45 -9.28
CA GLY A 68 -12.28 25.25 -10.35
C GLY A 68 -10.87 25.78 -10.07
N ASN A 69 -10.26 25.46 -8.93
CA ASN A 69 -8.94 25.95 -8.51
C ASN A 69 -7.83 24.93 -8.82
N TYR A 70 -7.74 24.50 -10.08
CA TYR A 70 -6.73 23.52 -10.51
C TYR A 70 -5.85 24.06 -11.64
N THR A 71 -4.68 23.46 -11.80
CA THR A 71 -3.75 23.81 -12.88
C THR A 71 -3.92 22.86 -14.07
N ALA A 72 -3.51 23.30 -15.27
CA ALA A 72 -3.50 22.44 -16.46
C ALA A 72 -2.64 21.18 -16.28
N THR A 73 -1.58 21.23 -15.46
CA THR A 73 -0.74 20.07 -15.14
C THR A 73 -1.52 19.07 -14.28
N GLU A 74 -2.28 19.53 -13.29
CA GLU A 74 -3.11 18.65 -12.44
C GLU A 74 -4.21 17.96 -13.24
N GLU A 75 -4.83 18.68 -14.17
CA GLU A 75 -5.82 18.12 -15.09
C GLU A 75 -5.20 17.04 -16.00
N LEU A 76 -3.99 17.28 -16.52
CA LEU A 76 -3.29 16.34 -17.39
C LEU A 76 -2.88 15.05 -16.65
N VAL A 77 -2.47 15.15 -15.39
CA VAL A 77 -2.00 13.98 -14.59
C VAL A 77 -3.13 13.33 -13.79
N ALA A 78 -4.33 13.88 -13.82
CA ALA A 78 -5.50 13.32 -13.14
C ALA A 78 -5.84 11.95 -13.72
N GLY A 79 -6.16 11.00 -12.84
CA GLY A 79 -6.54 9.65 -13.20
C GLY A 79 -7.45 9.02 -12.16
N ALA A 80 -7.90 7.78 -12.42
CA ALA A 80 -8.69 6.99 -11.49
C ALA A 80 -7.82 5.83 -10.92
N PRO A 81 -6.94 6.11 -9.97
CA PRO A 81 -6.04 5.09 -9.43
C PRO A 81 -6.80 4.09 -8.55
N GLU A 82 -6.45 2.82 -8.68
CA GLU A 82 -6.93 1.77 -7.76
C GLU A 82 -6.26 1.91 -6.38
N TYR A 83 -5.00 2.38 -6.35
CA TYR A 83 -4.18 2.58 -5.15
C TYR A 83 -3.52 3.95 -5.15
N VAL A 84 -3.42 4.57 -3.98
CA VAL A 84 -2.93 5.95 -3.82
C VAL A 84 -1.39 6.07 -3.92
N PHE A 85 -0.65 4.98 -4.10
CA PHE A 85 0.82 4.91 -4.09
C PHE A 85 1.45 5.50 -2.83
N ASN A 86 0.74 5.41 -1.71
CA ASN A 86 1.18 5.75 -0.37
C ASN A 86 0.30 4.98 0.62
N GLU A 87 0.86 3.97 1.28
CA GLU A 87 0.10 3.10 2.19
C GLU A 87 -0.44 3.86 3.41
N TYR A 88 0.25 4.88 3.87
CA TYR A 88 -0.21 5.67 5.02
C TYR A 88 -1.49 6.43 4.68
N LEU A 89 -1.55 7.05 3.50
CA LEU A 89 -2.77 7.68 3.00
C LEU A 89 -3.85 6.64 2.69
N GLN A 90 -3.50 5.52 2.09
CA GLN A 90 -4.42 4.41 1.81
C GLN A 90 -5.10 3.91 3.10
N VAL A 91 -4.32 3.67 4.16
CA VAL A 91 -4.83 3.25 5.47
C VAL A 91 -5.68 4.34 6.11
N ALA A 92 -5.27 5.61 6.01
CA ALA A 92 -6.02 6.74 6.56
C ALA A 92 -7.38 6.92 5.86
N ILE A 93 -7.46 6.78 4.53
CA ILE A 93 -8.74 6.81 3.79
C ILE A 93 -9.60 5.61 4.19
N ALA A 94 -9.02 4.41 4.28
CA ALA A 94 -9.76 3.18 4.53
C ALA A 94 -10.29 3.08 5.97
N TRP A 95 -9.45 3.41 6.97
CA TRP A 95 -9.67 3.10 8.38
C TRP A 95 -9.60 4.32 9.31
N GLY A 96 -9.30 5.49 8.76
CA GLY A 96 -9.15 6.74 9.51
C GLY A 96 -7.77 6.93 10.14
N ILE A 97 -7.53 8.15 10.62
CA ILE A 97 -6.29 8.58 11.27
C ILE A 97 -5.98 7.78 12.55
N PRO A 98 -6.95 7.41 13.41
CA PRO A 98 -6.65 6.62 14.60
C PRO A 98 -5.99 5.27 14.30
N VAL A 99 -6.46 4.55 13.28
CA VAL A 99 -5.88 3.26 12.89
C VAL A 99 -4.49 3.45 12.28
N LEU A 100 -4.28 4.49 11.49
CA LEU A 100 -2.94 4.86 10.99
C LEU A 100 -1.99 5.14 12.17
N CYS A 101 -2.41 5.93 13.17
CA CYS A 101 -1.59 6.22 14.34
C CYS A 101 -1.22 4.96 15.12
N ILE A 102 -2.17 4.05 15.34
CA ILE A 102 -1.90 2.75 15.99
C ILE A 102 -0.87 1.94 15.18
N GLY A 103 -1.03 1.88 13.86
CA GLY A 103 -0.07 1.20 12.98
C GLY A 103 1.34 1.79 13.08
N LEU A 104 1.46 3.12 13.07
CA LEU A 104 2.74 3.82 13.24
C LEU A 104 3.36 3.61 14.62
N LEU A 105 2.55 3.56 15.69
CA LEU A 105 3.02 3.25 17.04
C LEU A 105 3.53 1.82 17.14
N ILE A 106 2.86 0.86 16.53
CA ILE A 106 3.30 -0.54 16.48
C ILE A 106 4.64 -0.63 15.70
N LEU A 107 4.73 0.01 14.55
CA LEU A 107 5.94 0.01 13.72
C LEU A 107 7.12 0.66 14.46
N GLY A 108 6.93 1.87 14.98
CA GLY A 108 7.95 2.61 15.72
C GLY A 108 8.34 1.91 17.02
N GLY A 109 7.37 1.36 17.76
CA GLY A 109 7.59 0.58 18.97
C GLY A 109 8.41 -0.68 18.68
N SER A 110 8.10 -1.40 17.60
CA SER A 110 8.87 -2.59 17.18
C SER A 110 10.31 -2.24 16.82
N MET A 111 10.53 -1.14 16.09
CA MET A 111 11.86 -0.64 15.75
C MET A 111 12.64 -0.21 17.00
N TYR A 112 12.00 0.49 17.94
CA TYR A 112 12.61 0.88 19.21
C TYR A 112 13.03 -0.34 20.04
N ILE A 113 12.17 -1.34 20.17
CA ILE A 113 12.45 -2.60 20.88
C ILE A 113 13.60 -3.34 20.19
N GLY A 114 13.56 -3.50 18.86
CA GLY A 114 14.61 -4.15 18.09
C GLY A 114 15.96 -3.44 18.23
N HIS A 115 15.96 -2.11 18.22
CA HIS A 115 17.17 -1.30 18.46
C HIS A 115 17.76 -1.55 19.86
N LYS A 116 16.91 -1.53 20.90
CA LYS A 116 17.33 -1.82 22.30
C LYS A 116 17.92 -3.23 22.46
N GLN A 117 17.48 -4.18 21.65
CA GLN A 117 17.96 -5.57 21.67
C GLN A 117 19.18 -5.80 20.77
N GLY A 118 19.66 -4.77 20.06
CA GLY A 118 20.79 -4.87 19.13
C GLY A 118 20.46 -5.62 17.83
N ILE A 119 19.18 -5.78 17.47
CA ILE A 119 18.76 -6.49 16.26
C ILE A 119 18.63 -5.51 15.09
N TYR A 120 19.71 -4.85 14.76
CA TYR A 120 19.76 -3.77 13.75
C TYR A 120 19.31 -4.22 12.37
N GLY A 121 19.58 -5.48 11.98
CA GLY A 121 19.16 -6.03 10.68
C GLY A 121 17.64 -6.04 10.52
N LEU A 122 16.89 -6.45 11.55
CA LEU A 122 15.42 -6.42 11.53
C LEU A 122 14.88 -4.99 11.53
N CYS A 123 15.50 -4.09 12.29
CA CYS A 123 15.15 -2.67 12.29
C CYS A 123 15.35 -2.06 10.90
N GLY A 124 16.46 -2.39 10.22
CA GLY A 124 16.75 -1.96 8.86
C GLY A 124 15.72 -2.50 7.85
N ALA A 125 15.31 -3.76 7.98
CA ALA A 125 14.27 -4.34 7.14
C ALA A 125 12.90 -3.67 7.34
N LEU A 126 12.51 -3.39 8.60
CA LEU A 126 11.28 -2.65 8.91
C LEU A 126 11.33 -1.22 8.35
N LEU A 127 12.46 -0.53 8.50
CA LEU A 127 12.64 0.81 7.97
C LEU A 127 12.55 0.81 6.44
N SER A 128 13.18 -0.15 5.76
CA SER A 128 13.12 -0.29 4.31
C SER A 128 11.69 -0.51 3.82
N LEU A 129 10.92 -1.36 4.52
CA LEU A 129 9.52 -1.59 4.20
C LEU A 129 8.67 -0.33 4.45
N ALA A 130 8.93 0.42 5.53
CA ALA A 130 8.26 1.68 5.83
C ALA A 130 8.53 2.74 4.75
N VAL A 131 9.78 2.88 4.31
CA VAL A 131 10.15 3.79 3.22
C VAL A 131 9.49 3.36 1.91
N PHE A 132 9.46 2.06 1.62
CA PHE A 132 8.78 1.53 0.43
C PHE A 132 7.28 1.80 0.47
N ALA A 133 6.63 1.64 1.63
CA ALA A 133 5.22 1.94 1.84
C ALA A 133 4.86 3.42 1.65
N PHE A 134 5.83 4.33 1.83
CA PHE A 134 5.62 5.76 1.61
C PHE A 134 5.45 6.12 0.13
N SER A 135 6.08 5.41 -0.78
CA SER A 135 6.09 5.72 -2.21
C SER A 135 5.45 4.64 -3.09
N SER A 136 4.83 3.63 -2.48
CA SER A 136 4.24 2.48 -3.17
C SER A 136 3.08 1.90 -2.36
N TYR A 137 2.60 0.71 -2.75
CA TYR A 137 1.46 0.00 -2.13
C TYR A 137 1.81 -1.46 -1.78
N PRO A 138 2.87 -1.72 -0.97
CA PRO A 138 3.30 -3.08 -0.65
C PRO A 138 2.26 -3.88 0.12
N LEU A 139 1.42 -3.26 0.95
CA LEU A 139 0.43 -3.97 1.76
C LEU A 139 -0.74 -4.54 0.94
N GLN A 140 -0.80 -4.25 -0.35
CA GLN A 140 -1.73 -4.90 -1.28
C GLN A 140 -1.29 -6.32 -1.64
N PHE A 141 -0.01 -6.64 -1.40
CA PHE A 141 0.54 -7.96 -1.68
C PHE A 141 0.70 -8.78 -0.40
N PRO A 142 0.09 -9.97 -0.30
CA PRO A 142 0.13 -10.82 0.89
C PRO A 142 1.56 -11.12 1.38
N ALA A 143 2.53 -11.21 0.46
CA ALA A 143 3.93 -11.46 0.80
C ALA A 143 4.52 -10.33 1.67
N PHE A 144 4.27 -9.06 1.34
CA PHE A 144 4.75 -7.92 2.12
C PHE A 144 4.01 -7.77 3.44
N VAL A 145 2.71 -8.06 3.48
CA VAL A 145 1.94 -8.10 4.73
C VAL A 145 2.49 -9.17 5.68
N SER A 146 2.75 -10.38 5.16
CA SER A 146 3.35 -11.45 5.93
C SER A 146 4.75 -11.08 6.44
N ALA A 147 5.57 -10.47 5.58
CA ALA A 147 6.90 -9.99 5.96
C ALA A 147 6.82 -8.93 7.06
N LEU A 148 5.92 -7.95 6.96
CA LEU A 148 5.71 -6.92 7.98
C LEU A 148 5.34 -7.56 9.32
N ILE A 149 4.37 -8.47 9.33
CA ILE A 149 3.93 -9.17 10.54
C ILE A 149 5.10 -9.93 11.18
N ILE A 150 5.84 -10.71 10.38
CA ILE A 150 6.99 -11.49 10.87
C ILE A 150 8.06 -10.57 11.45
N LEU A 151 8.40 -9.46 10.79
CA LEU A 151 9.41 -8.52 11.24
C LEU A 151 9.00 -7.82 12.56
N VAL A 152 7.74 -7.35 12.66
CA VAL A 152 7.19 -6.74 13.87
C VAL A 152 7.26 -7.73 15.04
N LEU A 153 6.82 -8.96 14.82
CA LEU A 153 6.83 -10.02 15.83
C LEU A 153 8.25 -10.44 16.21
N ALA A 154 9.16 -10.54 15.26
CA ALA A 154 10.55 -10.90 15.51
C ALA A 154 11.27 -9.84 16.38
N CYS A 155 10.92 -8.55 16.23
CA CYS A 155 11.41 -7.49 17.11
C CYS A 155 10.82 -7.60 18.52
N GLY A 156 9.56 -8.04 18.68
CA GLY A 156 8.86 -8.14 19.96
C GLY A 156 9.14 -9.43 20.74
N ILE A 157 9.59 -10.48 20.07
CA ILE A 157 9.64 -11.85 20.63
C ILE A 157 10.50 -11.98 21.90
N ARG A 158 11.56 -11.18 22.02
CA ARG A 158 12.44 -11.20 23.21
C ARG A 158 11.87 -10.45 24.43
N VAL A 159 10.85 -9.63 24.22
CA VAL A 159 10.15 -8.91 25.31
C VAL A 159 9.10 -9.80 25.97
N LEU A 160 8.56 -10.75 25.18
CA LEU A 160 7.61 -11.72 25.74
C LEU A 160 8.38 -12.79 26.55
N PRO A 161 7.93 -13.15 27.77
CA PRO A 161 8.54 -14.23 28.56
C PRO A 161 8.22 -15.57 27.90
N LEU A 162 8.83 -15.84 26.76
CA LEU A 162 8.66 -17.06 25.97
C LEU A 162 9.44 -18.27 26.54
N GLU A 163 9.90 -18.18 27.78
CA GLU A 163 10.47 -19.33 28.50
C GLU A 163 9.43 -20.45 28.70
N LYS A 164 8.15 -20.09 28.81
CA LYS A 164 7.04 -21.02 28.88
C LYS A 164 6.65 -21.55 27.50
N VAL A 165 6.47 -22.85 27.38
CA VAL A 165 6.10 -23.53 26.11
C VAL A 165 4.73 -23.07 25.58
N TRP A 166 3.78 -22.82 26.48
CA TRP A 166 2.41 -22.44 26.14
C TRP A 166 2.25 -21.17 25.30
N PRO A 167 2.91 -20.02 25.59
CA PRO A 167 2.81 -18.84 24.74
C PRO A 167 3.36 -19.06 23.33
N ARG A 168 4.40 -19.88 23.19
CA ARG A 168 4.97 -20.25 21.87
C ARG A 168 3.98 -21.08 21.05
N ILE A 169 3.33 -22.07 21.65
CA ILE A 169 2.31 -22.89 21.00
C ILE A 169 1.13 -22.02 20.59
N LEU A 170 0.59 -21.21 21.51
CA LEU A 170 -0.54 -20.30 21.20
C LEU A 170 -0.21 -19.37 20.05
N PHE A 171 0.98 -18.78 20.05
CA PHE A 171 1.44 -17.88 18.99
C PHE A 171 1.56 -18.60 17.64
N THR A 172 2.16 -19.81 17.62
CA THR A 172 2.28 -20.62 16.41
C THR A 172 0.90 -21.00 15.85
N VAL A 173 -0.03 -21.38 16.72
CA VAL A 173 -1.41 -21.72 16.34
C VAL A 173 -2.12 -20.51 15.75
N LEU A 174 -2.01 -19.33 16.37
CA LEU A 174 -2.60 -18.08 15.83
C LEU A 174 -2.03 -17.71 14.46
N LEU A 175 -0.72 -17.88 14.25
CA LEU A 175 -0.08 -17.68 12.95
C LEU A 175 -0.60 -18.67 11.89
N LEU A 176 -0.75 -19.94 12.24
CA LEU A 176 -1.29 -20.95 11.33
C LEU A 176 -2.74 -20.67 10.97
N ILE A 177 -3.58 -20.29 11.95
CA ILE A 177 -4.97 -19.91 11.71
C ILE A 177 -5.05 -18.66 10.80
N GLY A 178 -4.24 -17.64 11.07
CA GLY A 178 -4.15 -16.43 10.24
C GLY A 178 -3.71 -16.74 8.81
N SER A 179 -2.67 -17.56 8.65
CA SER A 179 -2.17 -18.01 7.35
C SER A 179 -3.22 -18.80 6.57
N TYR A 180 -3.93 -19.72 7.25
CA TYR A 180 -5.02 -20.49 6.65
C TYR A 180 -6.19 -19.58 6.22
N GLY A 181 -6.58 -18.61 7.05
CA GLY A 181 -7.61 -17.63 6.71
C GLY A 181 -7.24 -16.77 5.51
N CYS A 182 -5.99 -16.32 5.42
CA CYS A 182 -5.46 -15.60 4.26
C CYS A 182 -5.47 -16.48 3.00
N PHE A 183 -5.07 -17.76 3.12
CA PHE A 183 -5.09 -18.71 2.02
C PHE A 183 -6.52 -18.96 1.50
N CYS A 184 -7.49 -19.14 2.38
CA CYS A 184 -8.89 -19.32 2.00
C CYS A 184 -9.46 -18.09 1.28
N LYS A 185 -9.17 -16.87 1.77
CA LYS A 185 -9.57 -15.63 1.10
C LYS A 185 -8.88 -15.45 -0.26
N TYR A 186 -7.61 -15.84 -0.37
CA TYR A 186 -6.90 -15.82 -1.65
C TYR A 186 -7.55 -16.77 -2.67
N GLN A 187 -7.89 -17.99 -2.27
CA GLN A 187 -8.59 -18.96 -3.12
C GLN A 187 -9.96 -18.44 -3.57
N GLN A 188 -10.71 -17.83 -2.67
CA GLN A 188 -12.01 -17.23 -3.00
C GLN A 188 -11.86 -16.06 -3.99
N LYS A 189 -10.89 -15.17 -3.76
CA LYS A 189 -10.60 -14.04 -4.66
C LYS A 189 -10.13 -14.53 -6.03
N SER A 190 -9.32 -15.58 -6.10
CA SER A 190 -8.88 -16.20 -7.35
C SER A 190 -10.04 -16.71 -8.19
N LYS A 191 -11.01 -17.41 -7.58
CA LYS A 191 -12.23 -17.88 -8.26
C LYS A 191 -13.09 -16.73 -8.79
N THR A 192 -13.23 -15.64 -8.01
CA THR A 192 -13.97 -14.45 -8.43
C THR A 192 -13.29 -13.76 -9.62
N VAL A 193 -11.97 -13.64 -9.61
CA VAL A 193 -11.20 -13.07 -10.73
C VAL A 193 -11.37 -13.91 -12.00
N GLU A 194 -11.33 -15.24 -11.86
CA GLU A 194 -11.55 -16.16 -12.98
C GLU A 194 -12.95 -15.99 -13.58
N ALA A 195 -13.98 -15.95 -12.72
CA ALA A 195 -15.36 -15.70 -13.15
C ALA A 195 -15.52 -14.34 -13.85
N CYS A 196 -14.89 -13.28 -13.32
CA CYS A 196 -14.89 -11.96 -13.98
C CYS A 196 -14.18 -11.98 -15.35
N LYS A 197 -13.07 -12.71 -15.49
CA LYS A 197 -12.39 -12.88 -16.77
C LYS A 197 -13.25 -13.60 -17.79
N GLN A 198 -13.90 -14.69 -17.39
CA GLN A 198 -14.83 -15.43 -18.25
C GLN A 198 -16.00 -14.55 -18.68
N TRP A 199 -16.61 -13.82 -17.75
CA TRP A 199 -17.70 -12.89 -18.05
C TRP A 199 -17.27 -11.78 -19.03
N THR A 200 -16.08 -11.19 -18.83
CA THR A 200 -15.55 -10.17 -19.72
C THR A 200 -15.28 -10.73 -21.13
N LYS A 201 -14.76 -11.95 -21.21
CA LYS A 201 -14.50 -12.65 -22.47
C LYS A 201 -15.82 -12.96 -23.21
N SER A 202 -16.82 -13.48 -22.51
CA SER A 202 -18.13 -13.75 -23.06
C SER A 202 -18.81 -12.48 -23.57
N ARG A 203 -18.74 -11.38 -22.81
CA ARG A 203 -19.26 -10.07 -23.21
C ARG A 203 -18.56 -9.51 -24.46
N MET A 204 -17.24 -9.71 -24.56
CA MET A 204 -16.48 -9.26 -25.73
C MET A 204 -16.88 -10.04 -27.01
N PHE A 205 -17.07 -11.34 -26.92
CA PHE A 205 -17.58 -12.16 -28.03
C PHE A 205 -19.01 -11.78 -28.42
N TYR A 206 -19.87 -11.49 -27.44
CA TYR A 206 -21.21 -11.02 -27.70
C TYR A 206 -21.22 -9.71 -28.50
N HIS A 207 -20.41 -8.72 -28.11
CA HIS A 207 -20.31 -7.45 -28.81
C HIS A 207 -19.65 -7.55 -30.20
N SER A 208 -18.82 -8.56 -30.41
CA SER A 208 -18.21 -8.84 -31.74
C SER A 208 -19.13 -9.65 -32.68
N GLY A 209 -20.33 -10.04 -32.23
CA GLY A 209 -21.28 -10.87 -33.02
C GLY A 209 -20.94 -12.34 -33.02
N ALA A 210 -19.93 -12.80 -32.30
CA ALA A 210 -19.53 -14.20 -32.18
C ALA A 210 -20.36 -14.93 -31.10
N TYR A 211 -21.68 -14.96 -31.25
CA TYR A 211 -22.64 -15.43 -30.22
C TYR A 211 -22.39 -16.87 -29.77
N ARG A 212 -21.98 -17.76 -30.65
CA ARG A 212 -21.68 -19.15 -30.30
C ARG A 212 -20.51 -19.26 -29.34
N GLN A 213 -19.44 -18.49 -29.58
CA GLN A 213 -18.27 -18.44 -28.70
C GLN A 213 -18.56 -17.74 -27.37
N ALA A 214 -19.51 -16.80 -27.36
CA ALA A 214 -19.94 -16.13 -26.15
C ALA A 214 -20.70 -17.06 -25.18
N VAL A 215 -21.38 -18.08 -25.70
CA VAL A 215 -22.10 -19.10 -24.91
C VAL A 215 -21.16 -20.21 -24.40
N GLU A 216 -20.13 -20.53 -25.17
CA GLU A 216 -19.16 -21.60 -24.84
C GLU A 216 -18.02 -21.12 -23.91
N SER A 217 -17.87 -19.80 -23.67
CA SER A 217 -16.79 -19.19 -22.86
C SER A 217 -17.21 -18.94 -21.42
#